data_7cf97f3166cebf9732962683498e35eb
#
_entry.id   7cf97f3166cebf9732962683498e35eb
#
_cell.length_a   1.000
_cell.length_b   1.000
_cell.length_c   1.000
_cell.angle_alpha   90.00
_cell.angle_beta   90.00
_cell.angle_gamma   90.00
#
_symmetry.space_group_name_H-M   'P 1'
#
loop_
_entity.id
_entity.type
_entity.pdbx_description
1 polymer ?
#
loop_
_entity_poly.entity_id
_entity_poly.type
_entity_poly.pdbx_seq_one_letter_code
_entity_poly.pdbx_strand_id
1 'polypeptide(L)'
;MKKIFLLAAFVAAMVLSARAEDTPQRLGVPAYRGLIERVQPNGDTLRTYLRGDERKHWAMTEDGWQIKEHKNGWLKYVKTNRKGEVVISCRKAHNAEKRSKGEVRWLKKHGIQKKVN
;
A
#
# COMPACT_ATOMS: atom_id res chain seq x y z
N MET A 1 31.81 -17.20 30.11
CA MET A 1 30.49 -17.23 30.68
C MET A 1 29.84 -15.85 30.79
N LYS A 2 30.53 -14.97 31.46
CA LYS A 2 29.94 -13.64 31.64
C LYS A 2 29.72 -12.87 30.36
N LYS A 3 30.52 -13.15 29.39
CA LYS A 3 30.39 -12.48 28.12
C LYS A 3 29.07 -12.75 27.42
N ILE A 4 28.55 -13.91 27.69
CA ILE A 4 27.30 -14.32 27.05
C ILE A 4 26.15 -13.44 27.50
N PHE A 5 26.16 -13.06 28.74
CA PHE A 5 25.09 -12.21 29.26
C PHE A 5 25.06 -10.84 28.62
N LEU A 6 26.22 -10.30 28.35
CA LEU A 6 26.30 -9.00 27.75
C LEU A 6 25.69 -8.98 26.35
N LEU A 7 25.95 -10.04 25.63
CA LEU A 7 25.39 -10.14 24.29
C LEU A 7 23.88 -10.19 24.29
N ALA A 8 23.35 -10.94 25.20
CA ALA A 8 21.90 -11.09 25.27
C ALA A 8 21.23 -9.76 25.57
N ALA A 9 21.80 -9.03 26.49
CA ALA A 9 21.23 -7.72 26.83
C ALA A 9 21.29 -6.77 25.66
N PHE A 10 22.38 -6.79 24.95
CA PHE A 10 22.54 -5.90 23.83
C PHE A 10 21.50 -6.14 22.74
N VAL A 11 21.26 -7.38 22.43
CA VAL A 11 20.30 -7.72 21.41
C VAL A 11 18.91 -7.27 21.80
N ALA A 12 18.56 -7.44 23.04
CA ALA A 12 17.24 -7.03 23.49
C ALA A 12 17.02 -5.54 23.33
N ALA A 13 18.02 -4.77 23.63
CA ALA A 13 17.90 -3.33 23.54
C ALA A 13 17.64 -2.88 22.11
N MET A 14 18.30 -3.49 21.17
CA MET A 14 18.12 -3.12 19.77
C MET A 14 16.71 -3.38 19.28
N VAL A 15 16.19 -4.50 19.68
CA VAL A 15 14.85 -4.86 19.24
C VAL A 15 13.81 -3.88 19.76
N LEU A 16 13.98 -3.45 20.99
CA LEU A 16 13.04 -2.50 21.57
C LEU A 16 13.04 -1.17 20.83
N SER A 17 14.19 -0.72 20.44
CA SER A 17 14.27 0.56 19.72
C SER A 17 13.49 0.54 18.43
N ALA A 18 13.60 -0.52 17.70
CA ALA A 18 12.94 -0.59 16.40
C ALA A 18 11.42 -0.51 16.52
N ARG A 19 10.88 -1.11 17.54
CA ARG A 19 9.44 -1.13 17.67
C ARG A 19 8.86 0.18 18.14
N ALA A 20 9.62 0.94 18.88
CA ALA A 20 9.10 2.16 19.46
C ALA A 20 8.69 3.18 18.41
N GLU A 21 9.29 3.13 17.27
CA GLU A 21 9.01 4.11 16.24
C GLU A 21 7.67 3.93 15.55
N ASP A 22 7.17 2.72 15.54
CA ASP A 22 5.93 2.45 14.83
C ASP A 22 4.69 2.75 15.64
N THR A 23 4.84 2.78 16.93
CA THR A 23 3.69 2.84 17.80
C THR A 23 2.85 4.10 17.69
N PRO A 24 3.44 5.29 17.66
CA PRO A 24 2.64 6.52 17.70
C PRO A 24 1.70 6.68 16.53
N GLN A 25 2.00 6.09 15.41
CA GLN A 25 1.24 6.31 14.21
C GLN A 25 -0.12 5.66 14.20
N ARG A 26 -0.36 4.79 15.15
CA ARG A 26 -1.61 4.06 15.17
C ARG A 26 -2.63 4.60 16.14
N LEU A 27 -2.35 5.68 16.79
CA LEU A 27 -3.22 6.21 17.83
C LEU A 27 -4.22 7.20 17.30
N GLY A 28 -5.02 6.78 16.33
CA GLY A 28 -6.08 7.62 15.84
C GLY A 28 -5.67 8.76 14.94
N VAL A 29 -4.44 8.71 14.44
CA VAL A 29 -3.95 9.74 13.53
C VAL A 29 -4.45 9.44 12.12
N PRO A 30 -4.89 10.44 11.38
CA PRO A 30 -5.30 10.22 9.99
C PRO A 30 -4.16 9.66 9.17
N ALA A 31 -4.48 8.93 8.11
CA ALA A 31 -3.48 8.40 7.21
C ALA A 31 -2.66 9.55 6.61
N TYR A 32 -1.39 9.29 6.35
CA TYR A 32 -0.54 10.26 5.71
C TYR A 32 -1.13 10.62 4.35
N ARG A 33 -1.28 11.89 4.08
CA ARG A 33 -1.97 12.32 2.87
C ARG A 33 -1.04 12.55 1.69
N GLY A 34 0.25 12.42 1.88
CA GLY A 34 1.21 12.62 0.81
C GLY A 34 1.40 11.38 -0.04
N LEU A 35 2.22 11.53 -1.06
CA LEU A 35 2.55 10.46 -1.97
C LEU A 35 3.47 9.46 -1.28
N ILE A 36 3.16 8.19 -1.41
CA ILE A 36 3.93 7.11 -0.80
C ILE A 36 4.40 6.17 -1.89
N GLU A 37 5.70 5.91 -1.93
CA GLU A 37 6.22 4.94 -2.87
C GLU A 37 6.17 3.55 -2.26
N ARG A 38 5.61 2.61 -3.01
CA ARG A 38 5.52 1.22 -2.59
C ARG A 38 6.29 0.35 -3.57
N VAL A 39 7.02 -0.62 -3.03
CA VAL A 39 7.83 -1.51 -3.86
C VAL A 39 7.04 -2.77 -4.15
N GLN A 40 6.93 -3.12 -5.42
CA GLN A 40 6.25 -4.34 -5.85
C GLN A 40 7.21 -5.53 -5.79
N PRO A 41 6.69 -6.77 -5.83
CA PRO A 41 7.54 -7.96 -5.73
C PRO A 41 8.66 -8.04 -6.77
N ASN A 42 8.47 -7.42 -7.94
CA ASN A 42 9.52 -7.43 -8.96
C ASN A 42 10.52 -6.29 -8.81
N GLY A 43 10.40 -5.48 -7.75
CA GLY A 43 11.30 -4.37 -7.53
C GLY A 43 10.84 -3.03 -8.06
N ASP A 44 9.80 -2.99 -8.86
CA ASP A 44 9.27 -1.74 -9.37
C ASP A 44 8.61 -0.95 -8.26
N THR A 45 8.69 0.36 -8.34
CA THR A 45 8.01 1.23 -7.38
C THR A 45 6.71 1.74 -7.97
N LEU A 46 5.75 1.93 -7.08
CA LEU A 46 4.45 2.48 -7.46
C LEU A 46 4.14 3.65 -6.54
N ARG A 47 3.85 4.79 -7.13
CA ARG A 47 3.49 5.98 -6.37
C ARG A 47 2.01 5.92 -6.03
N THR A 48 1.71 6.00 -4.74
CA THR A 48 0.35 5.80 -4.25
C THR A 48 -0.06 6.87 -3.26
N TYR A 49 -1.35 7.03 -3.08
CA TYR A 49 -1.94 7.81 -2.00
C TYR A 49 -2.78 6.91 -1.13
N LEU A 50 -2.79 7.20 0.16
CA LEU A 50 -3.72 6.59 1.10
C LEU A 50 -4.77 7.61 1.48
N ARG A 51 -6.02 7.20 1.51
CA ARG A 51 -7.13 8.09 1.84
C ARG A 51 -8.10 7.37 2.77
N GLY A 52 -8.93 8.15 3.45
CA GLY A 52 -9.93 7.61 4.34
C GLY A 52 -9.59 7.84 5.79
N ASP A 53 -10.31 7.13 6.67
CA ASP A 53 -10.11 7.22 8.10
C ASP A 53 -9.92 5.83 8.69
N GLU A 54 -10.03 5.71 10.00
CA GLU A 54 -9.81 4.45 10.68
C GLU A 54 -10.76 3.34 10.24
N ARG A 55 -11.98 3.70 9.92
CA ARG A 55 -13.01 2.72 9.60
C ARG A 55 -12.97 2.32 8.14
N LYS A 56 -12.71 3.27 7.29
CA LYS A 56 -12.77 3.02 5.87
C LYS A 56 -11.61 3.73 5.19
N HIS A 57 -10.75 2.95 4.60
CA HIS A 57 -9.58 3.51 3.94
C HIS A 57 -9.31 2.75 2.65
N TRP A 58 -8.63 3.40 1.76
CA TRP A 58 -8.27 2.80 0.47
C TRP A 58 -6.96 3.40 -0.01
N ALA A 59 -6.32 2.68 -0.92
CA ALA A 59 -5.14 3.16 -1.61
C ALA A 59 -5.48 3.42 -3.05
N MET A 60 -4.75 4.33 -3.67
CA MET A 60 -4.95 4.62 -5.09
C MET A 60 -3.64 5.06 -5.73
N THR A 61 -3.58 4.96 -7.05
CA THR A 61 -2.42 5.42 -7.79
C THR A 61 -2.33 6.94 -7.75
N GLU A 62 -1.23 7.48 -8.26
CA GLU A 62 -1.02 8.91 -8.28
C GLU A 62 -2.14 9.65 -8.99
N ASP A 63 -2.71 9.06 -10.01
CA ASP A 63 -3.81 9.64 -10.77
C ASP A 63 -5.19 9.16 -10.34
N GLY A 64 -5.29 8.51 -9.20
CA GLY A 64 -6.59 8.28 -8.58
C GLY A 64 -7.23 6.92 -8.80
N TRP A 65 -6.56 5.99 -9.47
CA TRP A 65 -7.13 4.66 -9.66
C TRP A 65 -7.00 3.84 -8.38
N GLN A 66 -8.09 3.31 -7.88
CA GLN A 66 -8.09 2.56 -6.64
C GLN A 66 -7.37 1.23 -6.81
N ILE A 67 -6.54 0.92 -5.83
CA ILE A 67 -5.75 -0.31 -5.82
C ILE A 67 -5.86 -0.97 -4.46
N LYS A 68 -5.46 -2.24 -4.42
CA LYS A 68 -5.42 -2.98 -3.17
C LYS A 68 -4.29 -3.99 -3.24
N GLU A 69 -3.70 -4.27 -2.10
CA GLU A 69 -2.63 -5.24 -2.04
C GLU A 69 -3.21 -6.64 -2.04
N HIS A 70 -2.74 -7.46 -2.96
CA HIS A 70 -3.11 -8.86 -3.02
C HIS A 70 -2.25 -9.65 -2.03
N LYS A 71 -2.73 -10.79 -1.61
CA LYS A 71 -2.02 -11.60 -0.62
C LYS A 71 -0.62 -12.02 -1.05
N ASN A 72 -0.31 -11.97 -2.33
CA ASN A 72 1.04 -12.29 -2.82
C ASN A 72 1.95 -11.07 -2.86
N GLY A 73 1.50 -9.93 -2.33
CA GLY A 73 2.32 -8.72 -2.26
C GLY A 73 2.19 -7.78 -3.44
N TRP A 74 1.50 -8.16 -4.49
CA TRP A 74 1.30 -7.28 -5.64
C TRP A 74 0.18 -6.29 -5.38
N LEU A 75 0.40 -5.05 -5.79
CA LEU A 75 -0.65 -4.06 -5.79
C LEU A 75 -1.41 -4.18 -7.09
N LYS A 76 -2.72 -4.37 -7.00
CA LYS A 76 -3.56 -4.60 -8.16
C LYS A 76 -4.72 -3.61 -8.17
N TYR A 77 -5.19 -3.29 -9.37
CA TYR A 77 -6.38 -2.45 -9.48
C TYR A 77 -7.60 -3.20 -8.98
N VAL A 78 -8.57 -2.46 -8.49
CA VAL A 78 -9.84 -3.05 -8.07
C VAL A 78 -10.90 -2.73 -9.11
N LYS A 79 -11.96 -3.51 -9.10
CA LYS A 79 -13.09 -3.32 -9.99
C LYS A 79 -14.37 -3.67 -9.24
N THR A 80 -15.50 -3.33 -9.83
CA THR A 80 -16.80 -3.70 -9.28
C THR A 80 -17.29 -4.96 -9.96
N ASN A 81 -17.72 -5.95 -9.16
CA ASN A 81 -18.25 -7.19 -9.73
C ASN A 81 -19.73 -7.01 -10.05
N ARG A 82 -20.36 -8.09 -10.50
CA ARG A 82 -21.77 -8.03 -10.90
C ARG A 82 -22.72 -7.68 -9.76
N LYS A 83 -22.29 -7.98 -8.53
CA LYS A 83 -23.10 -7.67 -7.35
C LYS A 83 -22.88 -6.25 -6.85
N GLY A 84 -22.01 -5.49 -7.49
CA GLY A 84 -21.71 -4.14 -7.04
C GLY A 84 -20.63 -4.06 -5.99
N GLU A 85 -19.99 -5.17 -5.67
CA GLU A 85 -18.94 -5.18 -4.66
C GLU A 85 -17.59 -4.87 -5.29
N VAL A 86 -16.73 -4.19 -4.52
CA VAL A 86 -15.37 -3.87 -4.97
C VAL A 86 -14.48 -5.08 -4.71
N VAL A 87 -13.86 -5.59 -5.75
CA VAL A 87 -13.00 -6.76 -5.65
C VAL A 87 -11.67 -6.49 -6.33
N ILE A 88 -10.64 -7.24 -5.94
CA ILE A 88 -9.33 -7.12 -6.55
C ILE A 88 -9.37 -7.77 -7.93
N SER A 89 -8.87 -7.04 -8.93
CA SER A 89 -8.77 -7.58 -10.28
C SER A 89 -7.48 -8.38 -10.42
N CYS A 90 -7.27 -8.97 -11.58
CA CYS A 90 -6.02 -9.65 -11.87
C CYS A 90 -4.96 -8.72 -12.47
N ARG A 91 -5.26 -7.45 -12.62
CA ARG A 91 -4.35 -6.49 -13.24
C ARG A 91 -3.42 -5.85 -12.22
N LYS A 92 -2.12 -5.99 -12.45
CA LYS A 92 -1.12 -5.36 -11.59
C LYS A 92 -1.07 -3.86 -11.85
N ALA A 93 -0.92 -3.09 -10.79
CA ALA A 93 -0.92 -1.65 -10.90
C ALA A 93 0.44 -1.13 -11.38
N HIS A 94 0.41 -0.07 -12.17
CA HIS A 94 1.61 0.58 -12.68
C HIS A 94 1.45 2.09 -12.59
N ASN A 95 2.57 2.79 -12.52
CA ASN A 95 2.55 4.24 -12.66
C ASN A 95 2.07 4.61 -14.06
N ALA A 96 1.49 5.79 -14.19
CA ALA A 96 0.87 6.19 -15.46
C ALA A 96 1.81 6.08 -16.65
N GLU A 97 3.07 6.45 -16.46
CA GLU A 97 4.02 6.43 -17.55
C GLU A 97 4.43 5.03 -18.00
N LYS A 98 4.12 4.01 -17.20
CA LYS A 98 4.49 2.62 -17.52
C LYS A 98 3.31 1.78 -17.98
N ARG A 99 2.14 2.38 -18.13
CA ARG A 99 0.96 1.63 -18.51
C ARG A 99 0.90 1.38 -20.01
N SER A 100 0.50 0.18 -20.39
CA SER A 100 0.24 -0.13 -21.78
C SER A 100 -1.10 0.47 -22.20
N LYS A 101 -1.32 0.53 -23.51
CA LYS A 101 -2.60 1.02 -24.02
C LYS A 101 -3.76 0.16 -23.57
N GLY A 102 -3.54 -1.14 -23.49
CA GLY A 102 -4.57 -2.08 -23.03
C GLY A 102 -4.92 -1.85 -21.58
N GLU A 103 -3.92 -1.55 -20.76
CA GLU A 103 -4.16 -1.28 -19.35
C GLU A 103 -4.96 0.00 -19.18
N VAL A 104 -4.63 1.05 -19.89
CA VAL A 104 -5.36 2.31 -19.83
C VAL A 104 -6.81 2.10 -20.25
N ARG A 105 -7.01 1.34 -21.31
CA ARG A 105 -8.35 1.07 -21.79
C ARG A 105 -9.17 0.29 -20.78
N TRP A 106 -8.55 -0.70 -20.16
CA TRP A 106 -9.20 -1.50 -19.13
C TRP A 106 -9.59 -0.62 -17.93
N LEU A 107 -8.70 0.28 -17.53
CA LEU A 107 -8.98 1.16 -16.41
C LEU A 107 -10.18 2.06 -16.66
N LYS A 108 -10.26 2.62 -17.86
CA LYS A 108 -11.39 3.47 -18.19
C LYS A 108 -12.72 2.72 -18.20
N LYS A 109 -12.66 1.42 -18.50
CA LYS A 109 -13.85 0.61 -18.60
C LYS A 109 -14.23 -0.04 -17.26
N HIS A 110 -13.25 -0.48 -16.49
CA HIS A 110 -13.50 -1.28 -15.28
C HIS A 110 -12.92 -0.67 -14.01
N GLY A 111 -11.96 0.20 -14.11
CA GLY A 111 -11.30 0.74 -12.94
C GLY A 111 -12.21 1.66 -12.13
N ILE A 112 -11.85 1.84 -10.87
CA ILE A 112 -12.56 2.75 -9.98
C ILE A 112 -11.64 3.94 -9.72
N GLN A 113 -12.08 5.12 -10.15
CA GLN A 113 -11.28 6.32 -9.99
C GLN A 113 -11.85 7.18 -8.87
N LYS A 114 -10.98 7.62 -7.98
CA LYS A 114 -11.32 8.49 -6.87
C LYS A 114 -10.60 9.80 -7.00
N LYS A 115 -11.16 10.84 -6.39
CA LYS A 115 -10.49 12.13 -6.40
C LYS A 115 -9.25 12.07 -5.52
N VAL A 116 -8.16 12.64 -6.01
CA VAL A 116 -6.91 12.65 -5.28
C VAL A 116 -6.95 13.61 -4.10
N ASN A 117 -7.73 14.67 -4.19
CA ASN A 117 -7.84 15.66 -3.11
C ASN A 117 -8.77 15.22 -2.01
#